data_c36c5a67b7689afbc958b68d001f7ff6
#
_entry.id   c36c5a67b7689afbc958b68d001f7ff6
#
_cell.length_a   1.000
_cell.length_b   1.000
_cell.length_c   1.000
_cell.angle_alpha   90.00
_cell.angle_beta   90.00
_cell.angle_gamma   90.00
#
_symmetry.space_group_name_H-M   'P 1'
#
loop_
_entity.id
_entity.type
_entity.pdbx_description
1 polymer ?
#
loop_
_entity_poly.entity_id
_entity_poly.type
_entity_poly.pdbx_seq_one_letter_code
_entity_poly.pdbx_strand_id
1 'polypeptide(L)'
;NRSGGKVILYFNEISSDDKTAVFEFVCSDTGLGMSEEFQKHAFESYAREGKETTNGYSGAGLGLSIVKDIVDRMNGTIKLESKENVGTTFTVTIPLEIDRNAEKEQQKKVEKPDLSGKSVLLVEDNELNLEIAKMLLEDEKMVVTTAENGKEAVDIVSQSVPGRFDFIFMDIMMPV
;
A
#
# COMPACT_ATOMS: atom_id res chain seq x y z
N ASN A 1 14.06 4.03 6.11
CA ASN A 1 15.40 3.49 5.85
C ASN A 1 16.39 4.61 5.52
N ARG A 2 17.70 4.35 5.70
CA ARG A 2 18.77 5.24 5.21
C ARG A 2 18.98 5.00 3.72
N SER A 3 19.58 5.97 3.02
CA SER A 3 20.00 5.77 1.62
C SER A 3 20.89 4.53 1.50
N GLY A 4 20.61 3.65 0.55
CA GLY A 4 21.26 2.35 0.38
C GLY A 4 20.76 1.24 1.32
N GLY A 5 19.78 1.51 2.18
CA GLY A 5 19.14 0.50 3.01
C GLY A 5 18.31 -0.48 2.20
N LYS A 6 17.95 -1.61 2.83
CA LYS A 6 17.18 -2.69 2.22
C LYS A 6 15.87 -2.92 2.95
N VAL A 7 14.84 -3.31 2.21
CA VAL A 7 13.61 -3.92 2.73
C VAL A 7 13.46 -5.25 2.03
N ILE A 8 13.23 -6.31 2.81
CA ILE A 8 13.10 -7.68 2.30
C ILE A 8 11.73 -8.19 2.75
N LEU A 9 10.96 -8.72 1.81
CA LEU A 9 9.68 -9.35 2.07
C LEU A 9 9.77 -10.83 1.73
N TYR A 10 9.32 -11.68 2.67
CA TYR A 10 9.13 -13.10 2.45
C TYR A 10 7.66 -13.44 2.66
N PHE A 11 7.19 -14.39 1.89
CA PHE A 11 5.85 -14.94 2.01
C PHE A 11 5.91 -16.45 1.84
N ASN A 12 5.45 -17.19 2.84
CA ASN A 12 5.49 -18.65 2.85
C ASN A 12 4.18 -19.21 3.38
N GLU A 13 3.73 -20.31 2.80
CA GLU A 13 2.78 -21.21 3.45
C GLU A 13 3.55 -22.08 4.41
N ILE A 14 3.21 -22.04 5.70
CA ILE A 14 3.91 -22.77 6.76
C ILE A 14 3.19 -24.06 7.18
N SER A 15 1.89 -24.12 6.96
CA SER A 15 1.09 -25.34 7.13
C SER A 15 -0.25 -25.21 6.42
N SER A 16 -0.84 -26.33 6.04
CA SER A 16 -2.22 -26.37 5.55
C SER A 16 -2.89 -27.69 5.92
N ASP A 17 -4.20 -27.65 6.02
CA ASP A 17 -5.09 -28.79 6.14
C ASP A 17 -6.18 -28.74 5.05
N ASP A 18 -7.24 -29.51 5.23
CA ASP A 18 -8.32 -29.58 4.25
C ASP A 18 -9.15 -28.29 4.11
N LYS A 19 -9.08 -27.37 5.08
CA LYS A 19 -9.95 -26.19 5.15
C LYS A 19 -9.16 -24.88 5.27
N THR A 20 -7.98 -24.96 5.87
CA THR A 20 -7.22 -23.78 6.27
C THR A 20 -5.77 -23.90 5.83
N ALA A 21 -5.21 -22.84 5.28
CA ALA A 21 -3.78 -22.69 5.05
C ALA A 21 -3.25 -21.55 5.94
N VAL A 22 -2.12 -21.78 6.58
CA VAL A 22 -1.46 -20.78 7.44
C VAL A 22 -0.30 -20.16 6.69
N PHE A 23 -0.34 -18.86 6.54
CA PHE A 23 0.69 -18.12 5.85
C PHE A 23 1.52 -17.29 6.81
N GLU A 24 2.80 -17.20 6.53
CA GLU A 24 3.75 -16.32 7.21
C GLU A 24 4.24 -15.23 6.26
N PHE A 25 4.13 -13.99 6.72
CA PHE A 25 4.67 -12.81 6.07
C PHE A 25 5.79 -12.25 6.93
N VAL A 26 6.97 -12.11 6.37
CA VAL A 26 8.11 -11.51 7.06
C VAL A 26 8.54 -10.25 6.31
N CYS A 27 8.54 -9.13 7.00
CA CYS A 27 9.05 -7.87 6.49
C CYS A 27 10.26 -7.46 7.35
N SER A 28 11.44 -7.42 6.74
CA SER A 28 12.69 -7.05 7.42
C SER A 28 13.33 -5.86 6.74
N ASP A 29 13.73 -4.85 7.51
CA ASP A 29 14.42 -3.67 7.03
C ASP A 29 15.76 -3.45 7.75
N THR A 30 16.63 -2.65 7.13
CA THR A 30 17.91 -2.21 7.68
C THR A 30 17.87 -0.75 8.12
N GLY A 31 16.73 -0.31 8.65
CA GLY A 31 16.48 1.07 9.05
C GLY A 31 17.07 1.44 10.41
N LEU A 32 16.45 2.42 11.05
CA LEU A 32 16.88 2.92 12.35
C LEU A 32 16.64 1.92 13.48
N GLY A 33 15.75 0.96 13.28
CA GLY A 33 15.29 0.08 14.34
C GLY A 33 14.47 0.83 15.40
N MET A 34 14.24 0.17 16.53
CA MET A 34 13.43 0.67 17.64
C MET A 34 14.13 0.35 18.98
N SER A 35 14.00 1.24 19.96
CA SER A 35 14.45 1.00 21.33
C SER A 35 13.65 -0.13 21.99
N GLU A 36 14.23 -0.83 22.94
CA GLU A 36 13.52 -1.87 23.70
C GLU A 36 12.30 -1.32 24.45
N GLU A 37 12.36 -0.06 24.88
CA GLU A 37 11.25 0.61 25.55
C GLU A 37 10.10 0.85 24.57
N PHE A 38 10.39 1.41 23.38
CA PHE A 38 9.37 1.67 22.37
C PHE A 38 8.71 0.39 21.84
N GLN A 39 9.47 -0.69 21.66
CA GLN A 39 8.93 -1.97 21.20
C GLN A 39 7.77 -2.49 22.07
N LYS A 40 7.76 -2.20 23.38
CA LYS A 40 6.68 -2.61 24.29
C LYS A 40 5.35 -1.94 23.99
N HIS A 41 5.39 -0.78 23.36
CA HIS A 41 4.25 0.09 23.07
C HIS A 41 4.03 0.32 21.58
N ALA A 42 4.85 -0.28 20.72
CA ALA A 42 4.87 -0.01 19.27
C ALA A 42 3.50 -0.24 18.58
N PHE A 43 2.66 -1.10 19.13
CA PHE A 43 1.31 -1.41 18.60
C PHE A 43 0.20 -0.58 19.26
N GLU A 44 0.52 0.31 20.18
CA GLU A 44 -0.48 1.21 20.77
C GLU A 44 -0.82 2.34 19.79
N SER A 45 -2.07 2.79 19.81
CA SER A 45 -2.51 3.91 18.97
C SER A 45 -1.76 5.19 19.36
N TYR A 46 -1.29 5.94 18.36
CA TYR A 46 -0.52 7.17 18.49
C TYR A 46 0.88 6.98 19.08
N ALA A 47 1.37 5.74 19.25
CA ALA A 47 2.73 5.47 19.68
C ALA A 47 3.74 6.02 18.68
N ARG A 48 4.75 6.74 19.17
CA ARG A 48 5.83 7.34 18.35
C ARG A 48 7.14 7.30 19.11
N GLU A 49 8.19 6.90 18.44
CA GLU A 49 9.55 6.95 18.96
C GLU A 49 10.19 8.30 18.61
N GLY A 50 10.55 9.07 19.63
CA GLY A 50 11.26 10.35 19.50
C GLY A 50 10.35 11.56 19.27
N LYS A 51 10.85 12.71 19.71
CA LYS A 51 10.29 14.03 19.42
C LYS A 51 10.83 14.47 18.06
N GLU A 52 9.95 14.68 17.10
CA GLU A 52 10.20 15.30 15.79
C GLU A 52 11.29 14.63 14.94
N THR A 53 10.89 13.85 13.96
CA THR A 53 11.80 13.47 12.89
C THR A 53 12.13 14.73 12.07
N THR A 54 13.41 15.04 12.00
CA THR A 54 14.01 16.18 11.27
C THR A 54 13.68 16.21 9.75
N ASN A 55 12.89 15.29 9.24
CA ASN A 55 12.59 15.13 7.82
C ASN A 55 11.12 15.35 7.44
N GLY A 56 10.30 16.00 8.31
CA GLY A 56 8.96 16.46 7.91
C GLY A 56 7.87 15.38 7.72
N TYR A 57 8.21 14.10 7.73
CA TYR A 57 7.23 13.02 7.62
C TYR A 57 6.62 12.70 9.01
N SER A 58 5.57 13.42 9.35
CA SER A 58 4.81 13.21 10.58
C SER A 58 3.69 12.20 10.36
N GLY A 59 3.96 10.91 10.54
CA GLY A 59 2.91 9.89 10.60
C GLY A 59 2.05 10.03 11.87
N ALA A 60 0.75 9.74 11.80
CA ALA A 60 -0.18 9.81 12.93
C ALA A 60 0.08 8.80 14.05
N GLY A 61 1.02 7.85 13.89
CA GLY A 61 1.27 6.77 14.86
C GLY A 61 0.15 5.72 14.92
N LEU A 62 -0.64 5.60 13.86
CA LEU A 62 -1.78 4.67 13.79
C LEU A 62 -1.48 3.40 12.98
N GLY A 63 -0.41 3.40 12.15
CA GLY A 63 -0.18 2.31 11.21
C GLY A 63 -0.02 0.94 11.88
N LEU A 64 0.83 0.81 12.88
CA LEU A 64 1.07 -0.47 13.56
C LEU A 64 -0.12 -0.94 14.39
N SER A 65 -0.88 -0.04 15.02
CA SER A 65 -2.10 -0.40 15.75
C SER A 65 -3.18 -0.93 14.80
N ILE A 66 -3.35 -0.31 13.63
CA ILE A 66 -4.28 -0.79 12.60
C ILE A 66 -3.86 -2.18 12.09
N VAL A 67 -2.57 -2.37 11.80
CA VAL A 67 -2.05 -3.70 11.38
C VAL A 67 -2.33 -4.74 12.45
N LYS A 68 -2.07 -4.42 13.73
CA LYS A 68 -2.35 -5.33 14.85
C LYS A 68 -3.82 -5.71 14.91
N ASP A 69 -4.73 -4.73 14.82
CA ASP A 69 -6.18 -4.97 14.83
C ASP A 69 -6.64 -5.86 13.66
N ILE A 70 -6.10 -5.63 12.47
CA ILE A 70 -6.41 -6.46 11.29
C ILE A 70 -5.95 -7.90 11.51
N VAL A 71 -4.71 -8.09 11.95
CA VAL A 71 -4.13 -9.42 12.20
C VAL A 71 -4.94 -10.16 13.27
N ASP A 72 -5.32 -9.49 14.37
CA ASP A 72 -6.13 -10.08 15.44
C ASP A 72 -7.53 -10.49 14.94
N ARG A 73 -8.18 -9.64 14.12
CA ARG A 73 -9.49 -9.97 13.49
C ARG A 73 -9.40 -11.15 12.53
N MET A 74 -8.24 -11.39 11.94
CA MET A 74 -7.97 -12.55 11.09
C MET A 74 -7.52 -13.78 11.89
N ASN A 75 -7.59 -13.75 13.23
CA ASN A 75 -7.09 -14.80 14.13
C ASN A 75 -5.61 -15.11 13.89
N GLY A 76 -4.84 -14.12 13.46
CA GLY A 76 -3.41 -14.21 13.23
C GLY A 76 -2.58 -13.79 14.44
N THR A 77 -1.27 -13.79 14.24
CA THR A 77 -0.30 -13.26 15.22
C THR A 77 0.68 -12.33 14.53
N ILE A 78 1.16 -11.31 15.26
CA ILE A 78 2.23 -10.44 14.81
C ILE A 78 3.33 -10.41 15.86
N LYS A 79 4.59 -10.56 15.41
CA LYS A 79 5.81 -10.45 16.21
C LYS A 79 6.64 -9.30 15.69
N LEU A 80 7.32 -8.61 16.59
CA LEU A 80 8.24 -7.51 16.33
C LEU A 80 9.59 -7.86 16.95
N GLU A 81 10.63 -7.84 16.14
CA GLU A 81 12.01 -7.92 16.54
C GLU A 81 12.75 -6.71 15.98
N SER A 82 13.36 -5.91 16.83
CA SER A 82 14.04 -4.71 16.40
C SER A 82 15.27 -4.43 17.26
N LYS A 83 16.25 -3.78 16.65
CA LYS A 83 17.43 -3.28 17.33
C LYS A 83 17.80 -1.93 16.76
N GLU A 84 18.04 -0.96 17.65
CA GLU A 84 18.45 0.39 17.26
C GLU A 84 19.67 0.38 16.34
N ASN A 85 19.59 1.15 15.26
CA ASN A 85 20.61 1.30 14.23
C ASN A 85 20.97 0.02 13.44
N VAL A 86 20.18 -1.05 13.60
CA VAL A 86 20.32 -2.30 12.85
C VAL A 86 19.16 -2.52 11.90
N GLY A 87 17.92 -2.32 12.37
CA GLY A 87 16.72 -2.50 11.60
C GLY A 87 15.58 -3.15 12.37
N THR A 88 14.51 -3.49 11.65
CA THR A 88 13.29 -4.07 12.22
C THR A 88 12.85 -5.26 11.40
N THR A 89 12.31 -6.28 12.05
CA THR A 89 11.65 -7.42 11.43
C THR A 89 10.27 -7.61 12.03
N PHE A 90 9.26 -7.58 11.19
CA PHE A 90 7.90 -7.96 11.53
C PHE A 90 7.62 -9.34 10.95
N THR A 91 7.06 -10.25 11.77
CA THR A 91 6.59 -11.56 11.35
C THR A 91 5.10 -11.64 11.63
N VAL A 92 4.30 -11.79 10.61
CA VAL A 92 2.84 -11.92 10.68
C VAL A 92 2.45 -13.32 10.24
N THR A 93 1.66 -14.01 11.06
CA THR A 93 1.12 -15.34 10.71
C THR A 93 -0.39 -15.25 10.66
N ILE A 94 -1.00 -15.66 9.54
CA ILE A 94 -2.45 -15.57 9.33
C ILE A 94 -2.98 -16.91 8.83
N PRO A 95 -4.01 -17.49 9.49
CA PRO A 95 -4.78 -18.61 8.95
C PRO A 95 -5.81 -18.08 7.94
N LEU A 96 -5.84 -18.66 6.74
CA LEU A 96 -6.79 -18.33 5.68
C LEU A 96 -7.61 -19.56 5.32
N GLU A 97 -8.92 -19.40 5.12
CA GLU A 97 -9.76 -20.48 4.61
C GLU A 97 -9.43 -20.77 3.15
N ILE A 98 -9.35 -22.07 2.80
CA ILE A 98 -9.09 -22.50 1.44
C ILE A 98 -10.41 -22.51 0.67
N ASP A 99 -10.55 -21.59 -0.30
CA ASP A 99 -11.68 -21.62 -1.23
C ASP A 99 -11.47 -22.63 -2.35
N ARG A 100 -12.05 -23.81 -2.20
CA ARG A 100 -12.01 -24.87 -3.23
C ARG A 100 -12.93 -24.60 -4.43
N ASN A 101 -13.78 -23.58 -4.36
CA ASN A 101 -14.65 -23.21 -5.48
C ASN A 101 -14.06 -22.09 -6.34
N ALA A 102 -12.95 -21.49 -5.93
CA ALA A 102 -12.28 -20.41 -6.65
C ALA A 102 -11.96 -20.78 -8.12
N GLU A 103 -11.59 -22.05 -8.38
CA GLU A 103 -11.37 -22.51 -9.76
C GLU A 103 -12.65 -22.49 -10.62
N LYS A 104 -13.83 -22.68 -10.01
CA LYS A 104 -15.12 -22.62 -10.73
C LYS A 104 -15.57 -21.19 -10.97
N GLU A 105 -15.22 -20.26 -10.11
CA GLU A 105 -15.52 -18.84 -10.28
C GLU A 105 -14.57 -18.14 -11.24
N GLN A 106 -13.31 -18.55 -11.30
CA GLN A 106 -12.35 -18.05 -12.31
C GLN A 106 -12.77 -18.44 -13.75
N GLN A 107 -13.61 -19.46 -13.95
CA GLN A 107 -14.16 -19.78 -15.26
C GLN A 107 -15.32 -18.88 -15.70
N LYS A 108 -15.97 -18.17 -14.78
CA LYS A 108 -16.73 -16.97 -15.16
C LYS A 108 -15.70 -15.83 -15.36
N LYS A 109 -15.04 -15.84 -16.52
CA LYS A 109 -14.40 -14.63 -17.03
C LYS A 109 -15.45 -13.54 -17.01
N VAL A 110 -15.40 -12.69 -15.98
CA VAL A 110 -15.94 -11.34 -16.14
C VAL A 110 -15.13 -10.81 -17.30
N GLU A 111 -15.75 -10.68 -18.47
CA GLU A 111 -15.12 -10.00 -19.59
C GLU A 111 -14.74 -8.63 -19.06
N LYS A 112 -13.45 -8.44 -18.77
CA LYS A 112 -12.97 -7.11 -18.38
C LYS A 112 -13.31 -6.19 -19.53
N PRO A 113 -13.98 -5.06 -19.29
CA PRO A 113 -14.25 -4.10 -20.34
C PRO A 113 -12.93 -3.72 -21.02
N ASP A 114 -12.93 -3.69 -22.33
CA ASP A 114 -11.77 -3.21 -23.08
C ASP A 114 -11.65 -1.69 -22.88
N LEU A 115 -10.62 -1.29 -22.16
CA LEU A 115 -10.30 0.12 -21.89
C LEU A 115 -9.28 0.70 -22.89
N SER A 116 -8.90 -0.08 -23.90
CA SER A 116 -7.91 0.33 -24.90
C SER A 116 -8.32 1.62 -25.61
N GLY A 117 -7.42 2.59 -25.61
CA GLY A 117 -7.63 3.89 -26.23
C GLY A 117 -8.56 4.85 -25.46
N LYS A 118 -9.12 4.45 -24.33
CA LYS A 118 -9.86 5.35 -23.45
C LYS A 118 -8.93 6.40 -22.85
N SER A 119 -9.38 7.65 -22.84
CA SER A 119 -8.62 8.79 -22.34
C SER A 119 -8.92 9.07 -20.88
N VAL A 120 -7.87 9.21 -20.08
CA VAL A 120 -8.00 9.52 -18.64
C VAL A 120 -7.13 10.71 -18.25
N LEU A 121 -7.68 11.59 -17.42
CA LEU A 121 -6.92 12.61 -16.69
C LEU A 121 -6.67 12.07 -15.28
N LEU A 122 -5.41 11.87 -14.94
CA LEU A 122 -4.95 11.41 -13.62
C LEU A 122 -4.36 12.59 -12.86
N VAL A 123 -4.92 12.90 -11.68
CA VAL A 123 -4.53 14.05 -10.85
C VAL A 123 -4.07 13.56 -9.48
N GLU A 124 -2.78 13.72 -9.18
CA GLU A 124 -2.13 13.22 -7.98
C GLU A 124 -0.90 14.08 -7.67
N ASP A 125 -0.74 14.55 -6.44
CA ASP A 125 0.38 15.40 -6.03
C ASP A 125 1.63 14.63 -5.58
N ASN A 126 1.48 13.35 -5.29
CA ASN A 126 2.60 12.50 -4.95
C ASN A 126 3.17 11.83 -6.21
N GLU A 127 4.39 12.19 -6.59
CA GLU A 127 5.08 11.71 -7.79
C GLU A 127 5.11 10.17 -7.88
N LEU A 128 5.36 9.45 -6.77
CA LEU A 128 5.40 7.99 -6.76
C LEU A 128 4.01 7.38 -7.01
N ASN A 129 2.97 7.93 -6.37
CA ASN A 129 1.59 7.48 -6.59
C ASN A 129 1.16 7.74 -8.02
N LEU A 130 1.51 8.92 -8.56
CA LEU A 130 1.24 9.31 -9.94
C LEU A 130 1.86 8.32 -10.94
N GLU A 131 3.15 7.99 -10.75
CA GLU A 131 3.84 7.02 -11.61
C GLU A 131 3.23 5.62 -11.54
N ILE A 132 2.91 5.13 -10.33
CA ILE A 132 2.30 3.81 -10.15
C ILE A 132 0.93 3.76 -10.81
N ALA A 133 0.06 4.75 -10.54
CA ALA A 133 -1.28 4.80 -11.11
C ALA A 133 -1.23 4.95 -12.64
N LYS A 134 -0.33 5.77 -13.17
CA LYS A 134 -0.10 5.93 -14.61
C LYS A 134 0.29 4.60 -15.24
N MET A 135 1.26 3.89 -14.69
CA MET A 135 1.70 2.59 -15.22
C MET A 135 0.56 1.58 -15.27
N LEU A 136 -0.27 1.49 -14.21
CA LEU A 136 -1.41 0.58 -14.16
C LEU A 136 -2.47 0.89 -15.23
N LEU A 137 -2.71 2.17 -15.51
CA LEU A 137 -3.67 2.61 -16.53
C LEU A 137 -3.12 2.39 -17.95
N GLU A 138 -1.82 2.61 -18.15
CA GLU A 138 -1.14 2.37 -19.44
C GLU A 138 -1.06 0.86 -19.74
N ASP A 139 -0.91 -0.01 -18.74
CA ASP A 139 -0.98 -1.47 -18.91
C ASP A 139 -2.35 -1.94 -19.43
N GLU A 140 -3.44 -1.25 -19.03
CA GLU A 140 -4.79 -1.45 -19.59
C GLU A 140 -4.98 -0.71 -20.93
N LYS A 141 -3.89 -0.22 -21.54
CA LYS A 141 -3.84 0.48 -22.84
C LYS A 141 -4.65 1.78 -22.91
N MET A 142 -4.84 2.43 -21.77
CA MET A 142 -5.47 3.75 -21.71
C MET A 142 -4.48 4.85 -22.14
N VAL A 143 -5.02 5.97 -22.59
CA VAL A 143 -4.25 7.18 -22.90
C VAL A 143 -4.28 8.09 -21.67
N VAL A 144 -3.17 8.17 -20.94
CA VAL A 144 -3.09 8.89 -19.67
C VAL A 144 -2.53 10.31 -19.90
N THR A 145 -3.25 11.31 -19.39
CA THR A 145 -2.77 12.68 -19.20
C THR A 145 -2.67 12.93 -17.70
N THR A 146 -1.56 13.49 -17.23
CA THR A 146 -1.31 13.72 -15.80
C THR A 146 -1.44 15.19 -15.43
N ALA A 147 -1.81 15.45 -14.17
CA ALA A 147 -1.72 16.75 -13.51
C ALA A 147 -1.26 16.54 -12.06
N GLU A 148 -0.43 17.42 -11.55
CA GLU A 148 0.15 17.31 -10.20
C GLU A 148 -0.69 18.01 -9.13
N ASN A 149 -1.73 18.74 -9.52
CA ASN A 149 -2.62 19.45 -8.62
C ASN A 149 -3.96 19.81 -9.29
N GLY A 150 -4.94 20.20 -8.47
CA GLY A 150 -6.27 20.55 -8.95
C GLY A 150 -6.32 21.77 -9.89
N LYS A 151 -5.41 22.75 -9.72
CA LYS A 151 -5.36 23.92 -10.61
C LYS A 151 -4.94 23.50 -12.02
N GLU A 152 -3.88 22.73 -12.12
CA GLU A 152 -3.40 22.19 -13.40
C GLU A 152 -4.48 21.34 -14.08
N ALA A 153 -5.19 20.50 -13.31
CA ALA A 153 -6.30 19.72 -13.83
C ALA A 153 -7.40 20.59 -14.43
N VAL A 154 -7.79 21.68 -13.75
CA VAL A 154 -8.77 22.66 -14.25
C VAL A 154 -8.27 23.34 -15.53
N ASP A 155 -7.00 23.75 -15.57
CA ASP A 155 -6.41 24.38 -16.73
C ASP A 155 -6.40 23.42 -17.95
N ILE A 156 -6.03 22.15 -17.74
CA ILE A 156 -6.04 21.11 -18.78
C ILE A 156 -7.48 20.89 -19.31
N VAL A 157 -8.45 20.74 -18.42
CA VAL A 157 -9.84 20.50 -18.82
C VAL A 157 -10.44 21.71 -19.56
N SER A 158 -10.18 22.94 -19.07
CA SER A 158 -10.72 24.17 -19.66
C SER A 158 -10.20 24.45 -21.07
N GLN A 159 -8.95 24.01 -21.36
CA GLN A 159 -8.33 24.14 -22.69
C GLN A 159 -8.64 22.95 -23.60
N SER A 160 -9.32 21.93 -23.10
CA SER A 160 -9.66 20.72 -23.83
C SER A 160 -10.99 20.87 -24.55
N VAL A 161 -11.14 20.17 -25.68
CA VAL A 161 -12.46 20.03 -26.33
C VAL A 161 -13.38 19.17 -25.45
N PRO A 162 -14.69 19.44 -25.42
CA PRO A 162 -15.65 18.59 -24.69
C PRO A 162 -15.53 17.13 -25.13
N GLY A 163 -15.47 16.22 -24.14
CA GLY A 163 -15.34 14.78 -24.40
C GLY A 163 -13.93 14.28 -24.66
N ARG A 164 -12.87 15.12 -24.43
CA ARG A 164 -11.49 14.66 -24.53
C ARG A 164 -11.15 13.53 -23.56
N PHE A 165 -11.71 13.57 -22.37
CA PHE A 165 -11.46 12.54 -21.34
C PHE A 165 -12.71 11.69 -21.15
N ASP A 166 -12.53 10.38 -21.17
CA ASP A 166 -13.57 9.40 -20.80
C ASP A 166 -13.67 9.32 -19.26
N PHE A 167 -12.54 9.52 -18.53
CA PHE A 167 -12.45 9.41 -17.09
C PHE A 167 -11.56 10.52 -16.51
N ILE A 168 -11.82 10.90 -15.25
CA ILE A 168 -10.94 11.72 -14.43
C ILE A 168 -10.75 10.97 -13.10
N PHE A 169 -9.51 10.59 -12.77
CA PHE A 169 -9.11 10.10 -11.47
C PHE A 169 -8.40 11.22 -10.74
N MET A 170 -8.91 11.60 -9.58
CA MET A 170 -8.40 12.75 -8.83
C MET A 170 -8.31 12.40 -7.35
N ASP A 171 -7.13 12.59 -6.76
CA ASP A 171 -7.02 12.64 -5.31
C ASP A 171 -7.76 13.88 -4.77
N ILE A 172 -8.47 13.70 -3.66
CA ILE A 172 -9.27 14.77 -3.04
C ILE A 172 -8.41 15.57 -2.04
N MET A 173 -7.34 14.97 -1.49
CA MET A 173 -6.52 15.56 -0.44
C MET A 173 -5.16 16.05 -0.96
N MET A 174 -5.16 16.92 -1.96
CA MET A 174 -3.95 17.55 -2.47
C MET A 174 -3.74 18.93 -1.81
N PRO A 175 -2.49 19.32 -1.50
CA PRO A 175 -2.20 20.69 -1.05
C PRO A 175 -2.54 21.70 -2.16
N VAL A 176 -3.02 22.88 -1.73
CA VAL A 176 -3.38 24.01 -2.61
C VAL A 176 -2.14 24.83 -2.93
#